data_dde12ce23c2580e9adc5be151d4b7972
#
_entry.id   dde12ce23c2580e9adc5be151d4b7972
#
_cell.length_a   1.000
_cell.length_b   1.000
_cell.length_c   1.000
_cell.angle_alpha   90.00
_cell.angle_beta   90.00
_cell.angle_gamma   90.00
#
_symmetry.space_group_name_H-M   'P 1'
#
loop_
_entity.id
_entity.type
_entity.pdbx_description
1 polymer ?
#
loop_
_entity_poly.entity_id
_entity_poly.type
_entity_poly.pdbx_seq_one_letter_code
_entity_poly.pdbx_strand_id
1 'polypeptide(L)'
;MKDIVIVILEDDPIDQIKLEIMLTERISSNYTFRLGGIFTKLTDLTKYLDNHEVDLVLSDIMIENKPIGIELLKILRDTLVPVVLMTSSQDQNLFLEAQKNLSVQYLIKPFHAITLQSAIEKTLEAQTKSKEYDFIDKKYMYLSSRTGQQEQVRFTEIVYIEADDSHCYIHTPTKRYVLKKSLTKLLEEFLDAQFIRIHHKFAVNTLHVQQLEAHTIKLTGLVTLPVGRSFRKELNHLLKRHI
;
A
#
# COMPACT_ATOMS: atom_id res chain seq x y z
N MET A 1 22.03 7.81 15.04
CA MET A 1 21.75 6.74 14.06
C MET A 1 20.64 5.87 14.65
N LYS A 2 19.67 5.49 13.85
CA LYS A 2 18.59 4.62 14.30
C LYS A 2 18.97 3.17 14.06
N ASP A 3 18.85 2.31 15.06
CA ASP A 3 19.06 0.87 14.91
C ASP A 3 17.88 0.24 14.20
N ILE A 4 18.16 -0.54 13.16
CA ILE A 4 17.18 -1.22 12.32
C ILE A 4 17.42 -2.72 12.39
N VAL A 5 16.44 -3.46 12.88
CA VAL A 5 16.48 -4.93 12.95
C VAL A 5 16.01 -5.50 11.62
N ILE A 6 16.91 -6.19 10.92
CA ILE A 6 16.67 -6.81 9.63
C ILE A 6 16.68 -8.34 9.80
N VAL A 7 15.72 -9.02 9.21
CA VAL A 7 15.74 -10.46 9.06
C VAL A 7 15.80 -10.85 7.59
N ILE A 8 16.38 -12.02 7.32
CA ILE A 8 16.63 -12.50 5.96
C ILE A 8 15.88 -13.83 5.75
N LEU A 9 15.20 -13.97 4.62
CA LEU A 9 14.66 -15.23 4.10
C LEU A 9 15.41 -15.59 2.83
N GLU A 10 16.32 -16.58 2.90
CA GLU A 10 17.23 -16.98 1.84
C GLU A 10 17.67 -18.43 2.10
N ASP A 11 17.60 -19.31 1.10
CA ASP A 11 18.00 -20.71 1.24
C ASP A 11 19.43 -21.00 0.77
N ASP A 12 20.02 -20.15 -0.08
CA ASP A 12 21.41 -20.32 -0.52
C ASP A 12 22.41 -19.82 0.54
N PRO A 13 23.27 -20.71 1.10
CA PRO A 13 24.23 -20.32 2.14
C PRO A 13 25.24 -19.27 1.69
N ILE A 14 25.58 -19.23 0.41
CA ILE A 14 26.55 -18.27 -0.13
C ILE A 14 25.92 -16.87 -0.16
N ASP A 15 24.67 -16.79 -0.58
CA ASP A 15 23.95 -15.51 -0.61
C ASP A 15 23.61 -15.01 0.80
N GLN A 16 23.34 -15.91 1.75
CA GLN A 16 23.23 -15.56 3.19
C GLN A 16 24.49 -14.84 3.70
N ILE A 17 25.68 -15.44 3.47
CA ILE A 17 26.95 -14.86 3.90
C ILE A 17 27.21 -13.49 3.21
N LYS A 18 26.93 -13.39 1.90
CA LYS A 18 27.08 -12.12 1.17
C LYS A 18 26.19 -11.01 1.76
N LEU A 19 24.93 -11.34 2.05
CA LEU A 19 23.98 -10.38 2.62
C LEU A 19 24.41 -9.93 4.01
N GLU A 20 24.86 -10.86 4.87
CA GLU A 20 25.40 -10.52 6.17
C GLU A 20 26.59 -9.56 6.08
N ILE A 21 27.55 -9.85 5.20
CA ILE A 21 28.70 -8.95 4.95
C ILE A 21 28.22 -7.59 4.48
N MET A 22 27.33 -7.51 3.48
CA MET A 22 26.81 -6.26 2.92
C MET A 22 26.06 -5.40 3.96
N LEU A 23 25.41 -6.02 4.94
CA LEU A 23 24.73 -5.31 6.03
C LEU A 23 25.70 -4.76 7.07
N THR A 24 26.88 -5.37 7.23
CA THR A 24 27.91 -4.90 8.17
C THR A 24 28.76 -3.74 7.61
N GLU A 25 28.77 -3.55 6.29
CA GLU A 25 29.46 -2.40 5.68
C GLU A 25 28.75 -1.09 6.05
N ARG A 26 29.52 -0.13 6.59
CA ARG A 26 28.99 1.18 6.98
C ARG A 26 28.92 2.14 5.79
N ILE A 27 27.88 2.03 5.00
CA ILE A 27 27.59 2.93 3.87
C ILE A 27 26.52 3.96 4.27
N SER A 28 25.50 3.53 5.05
CA SER A 28 24.45 4.40 5.55
C SER A 28 24.94 5.40 6.59
N SER A 29 24.54 6.65 6.46
CA SER A 29 24.79 7.71 7.45
C SER A 29 23.66 7.83 8.49
N ASN A 30 22.46 7.31 8.18
CA ASN A 30 21.24 7.53 8.97
C ASN A 30 20.90 6.33 9.86
N TYR A 31 21.30 5.11 9.44
CA TYR A 31 20.90 3.86 10.07
C TYR A 31 22.08 2.97 10.44
N THR A 32 21.94 2.22 11.52
CA THR A 32 22.75 1.05 11.85
C THR A 32 21.91 -0.20 11.62
N PHE A 33 22.38 -1.11 10.78
CA PHE A 33 21.67 -2.35 10.52
C PHE A 33 22.12 -3.44 11.48
N ARG A 34 21.16 -4.12 12.08
CA ARG A 34 21.36 -5.26 12.95
C ARG A 34 20.64 -6.48 12.41
N LEU A 35 21.38 -7.54 12.16
CA LEU A 35 20.81 -8.83 11.76
C LEU A 35 20.04 -9.46 12.92
N GLY A 36 18.72 -9.64 12.76
CA GLY A 36 17.87 -10.31 13.73
C GLY A 36 17.87 -11.84 13.57
N GLY A 37 18.06 -12.31 12.34
CA GLY A 37 18.12 -13.75 12.02
C GLY A 37 18.11 -14.01 10.53
N ILE A 38 18.55 -15.21 10.14
CA ILE A 38 18.50 -15.74 8.78
C ILE A 38 17.63 -16.99 8.80
N PHE A 39 16.67 -17.06 7.89
CA PHE A 39 15.70 -18.15 7.79
C PHE A 39 15.74 -18.77 6.39
N THR A 40 15.64 -20.06 6.31
CA THR A 40 15.56 -20.81 5.05
C THR A 40 14.12 -21.22 4.72
N LYS A 41 13.19 -21.09 5.69
CA LYS A 41 11.78 -21.46 5.53
C LYS A 41 10.86 -20.34 6.01
N LEU A 42 9.79 -20.14 5.24
CA LEU A 42 8.77 -19.15 5.55
C LEU A 42 8.11 -19.38 6.92
N THR A 43 7.86 -20.66 7.27
CA THR A 43 7.24 -21.04 8.54
C THR A 43 8.07 -20.65 9.77
N ASP A 44 9.38 -20.65 9.66
CA ASP A 44 10.26 -20.31 10.77
C ASP A 44 10.41 -18.79 10.89
N LEU A 45 10.46 -18.10 9.73
CA LEU A 45 10.40 -16.64 9.69
C LEU A 45 9.10 -16.11 10.30
N THR A 46 7.93 -16.64 9.91
CA THR A 46 6.64 -16.16 10.43
C THR A 46 6.53 -16.35 11.93
N LYS A 47 6.95 -17.51 12.48
CA LYS A 47 7.02 -17.73 13.93
C LYS A 47 7.95 -16.74 14.65
N TYR A 48 9.04 -16.35 13.99
CA TYR A 48 9.96 -15.37 14.55
C TYR A 48 9.32 -13.98 14.59
N LEU A 49 8.66 -13.57 13.51
CA LEU A 49 7.96 -12.29 13.41
C LEU A 49 6.82 -12.14 14.43
N ASP A 50 6.14 -13.25 14.80
CA ASP A 50 5.09 -13.23 15.82
C ASP A 50 5.62 -12.89 17.24
N ASN A 51 6.93 -13.09 17.49
CA ASN A 51 7.52 -12.98 18.83
C ASN A 51 8.63 -11.91 18.94
N HIS A 52 9.00 -11.26 17.83
CA HIS A 52 10.11 -10.30 17.80
C HIS A 52 9.75 -9.08 16.99
N GLU A 53 10.20 -7.91 17.44
CA GLU A 53 10.12 -6.68 16.66
C GLU A 53 11.15 -6.71 15.56
N VAL A 54 10.70 -6.54 14.32
CA VAL A 54 11.50 -6.52 13.11
C VAL A 54 11.13 -5.27 12.30
N ASP A 55 12.14 -4.52 11.87
CA ASP A 55 11.93 -3.29 11.11
C ASP A 55 11.85 -3.53 9.60
N LEU A 56 12.46 -4.63 9.09
CA LEU A 56 12.49 -4.93 7.66
C LEU A 56 12.82 -6.40 7.40
N VAL A 57 12.21 -6.99 6.37
CA VAL A 57 12.53 -8.31 5.85
C VAL A 57 13.23 -8.18 4.49
N LEU A 58 14.40 -8.82 4.34
CA LEU A 58 15.03 -9.12 3.05
C LEU A 58 14.61 -10.53 2.63
N SER A 59 14.02 -10.70 1.47
CA SER A 59 13.58 -12.03 1.02
C SER A 59 14.01 -12.31 -0.41
N ASP A 60 14.61 -13.48 -0.65
CA ASP A 60 14.61 -14.00 -2.02
C ASP A 60 13.16 -14.30 -2.43
N ILE A 61 12.86 -14.10 -3.70
CA ILE A 61 11.57 -14.49 -4.27
C ILE A 61 11.49 -16.01 -4.36
N MET A 62 12.55 -16.65 -4.79
CA MET A 62 12.59 -18.09 -5.06
C MET A 62 13.32 -18.83 -3.93
N ILE A 63 12.60 -19.52 -3.09
CA ILE A 63 13.10 -20.41 -2.04
C ILE A 63 12.73 -21.86 -2.42
N GLU A 64 13.71 -22.77 -2.46
CA GLU A 64 13.51 -24.16 -2.90
C GLU A 64 12.75 -24.26 -4.25
N ASN A 65 13.07 -23.39 -5.21
CA ASN A 65 12.40 -23.27 -6.51
C ASN A 65 10.89 -22.93 -6.45
N LYS A 66 10.42 -22.33 -5.37
CA LYS A 66 9.03 -21.86 -5.20
C LYS A 66 9.00 -20.34 -4.97
N PRO A 67 7.97 -19.62 -5.43
CA PRO A 67 7.88 -18.17 -5.28
C PRO A 67 7.47 -17.75 -3.86
N ILE A 68 8.19 -18.22 -2.86
CA ILE A 68 7.91 -18.03 -1.43
C ILE A 68 7.97 -16.56 -1.02
N GLY A 69 8.86 -15.76 -1.64
CA GLY A 69 8.90 -14.32 -1.39
C GLY A 69 7.59 -13.61 -1.76
N ILE A 70 6.87 -14.10 -2.77
CA ILE A 70 5.54 -13.59 -3.13
C ILE A 70 4.48 -14.01 -2.10
N GLU A 71 4.60 -15.24 -1.56
CA GLU A 71 3.72 -15.71 -0.48
C GLU A 71 3.94 -14.90 0.80
N LEU A 72 5.19 -14.60 1.14
CA LEU A 72 5.55 -13.72 2.25
C LEU A 72 4.87 -12.36 2.13
N LEU A 73 4.86 -11.73 0.95
CA LEU A 73 4.17 -10.45 0.75
C LEU A 73 2.67 -10.53 1.06
N LYS A 74 2.03 -11.66 0.74
CA LYS A 74 0.60 -11.87 1.05
C LYS A 74 0.36 -11.99 2.55
N ILE A 75 1.26 -12.66 3.26
CA ILE A 75 1.19 -12.82 4.72
C ILE A 75 1.44 -11.48 5.43
N LEU A 76 2.43 -10.72 4.98
CA LEU A 76 2.81 -9.45 5.60
C LEU A 76 1.97 -8.24 5.14
N ARG A 77 1.00 -8.45 4.26
CA ARG A 77 0.18 -7.39 3.67
C ARG A 77 -0.49 -6.47 4.70
N ASP A 78 -0.96 -7.07 5.79
CA ASP A 78 -1.69 -6.36 6.85
C ASP A 78 -0.78 -6.01 8.04
N THR A 79 0.53 -6.27 7.91
CA THR A 79 1.54 -5.89 8.88
C THR A 79 2.25 -4.60 8.47
N LEU A 80 2.88 -3.94 9.44
CA LEU A 80 3.69 -2.76 9.17
C LEU A 80 5.16 -3.09 8.84
N VAL A 81 5.48 -4.38 8.65
CA VAL A 81 6.86 -4.81 8.36
C VAL A 81 7.12 -4.75 6.85
N PRO A 82 7.96 -3.85 6.39
CA PRO A 82 8.28 -3.72 4.97
C PRO A 82 9.18 -4.85 4.48
N VAL A 83 9.11 -5.13 3.19
CA VAL A 83 9.88 -6.18 2.53
C VAL A 83 10.70 -5.59 1.38
N VAL A 84 11.97 -5.98 1.29
CA VAL A 84 12.77 -5.83 0.07
C VAL A 84 12.92 -7.21 -0.55
N LEU A 85 12.42 -7.36 -1.78
CA LEU A 85 12.55 -8.61 -2.53
C LEU A 85 13.86 -8.65 -3.31
N MET A 86 14.48 -9.81 -3.33
CA MET A 86 15.68 -10.09 -4.11
C MET A 86 15.42 -11.28 -5.02
N THR A 87 16.04 -11.32 -6.19
CA THR A 87 15.94 -12.47 -7.09
C THR A 87 17.07 -12.54 -8.08
N SER A 88 17.47 -13.75 -8.45
CA SER A 88 18.31 -14.05 -9.60
C SER A 88 17.49 -14.23 -10.89
N SER A 89 16.16 -14.36 -10.78
CA SER A 89 15.28 -14.61 -11.91
C SER A 89 14.96 -13.33 -12.67
N GLN A 90 15.03 -13.40 -14.01
CA GLN A 90 14.54 -12.38 -14.93
C GLN A 90 13.08 -12.64 -15.35
N ASP A 91 12.34 -13.46 -14.60
CA ASP A 91 10.95 -13.79 -14.92
C ASP A 91 10.06 -12.55 -14.77
N GLN A 92 9.63 -12.02 -15.91
CA GLN A 92 8.78 -10.84 -15.99
C GLN A 92 7.44 -11.02 -15.25
N ASN A 93 6.91 -12.24 -15.17
CA ASN A 93 5.63 -12.49 -14.51
C ASN A 93 5.76 -12.35 -12.99
N LEU A 94 6.85 -12.88 -12.41
CA LEU A 94 7.15 -12.70 -10.97
C LEU A 94 7.38 -11.23 -10.63
N PHE A 95 8.09 -10.50 -11.50
CA PHE A 95 8.28 -9.06 -11.35
C PHE A 95 6.95 -8.30 -11.38
N LEU A 96 6.07 -8.59 -12.36
CA LEU A 96 4.75 -7.95 -12.46
C LEU A 96 3.84 -8.32 -11.29
N GLU A 97 3.94 -9.54 -10.75
CA GLU A 97 3.18 -9.95 -9.57
C GLU A 97 3.66 -9.20 -8.32
N ALA A 98 4.97 -9.05 -8.14
CA ALA A 98 5.56 -8.26 -7.06
C ALA A 98 5.19 -6.77 -7.16
N GLN A 99 5.18 -6.20 -8.36
CA GLN A 99 4.81 -4.80 -8.61
C GLN A 99 3.34 -4.46 -8.29
N LYS A 100 2.45 -5.43 -8.27
CA LYS A 100 1.05 -5.20 -7.83
C LYS A 100 0.96 -4.76 -6.36
N ASN A 101 2.01 -5.01 -5.59
CA ASN A 101 2.18 -4.50 -4.23
C ASN A 101 3.05 -3.23 -4.29
N LEU A 102 2.43 -2.07 -4.39
CA LEU A 102 3.00 -0.74 -4.70
C LEU A 102 4.11 -0.23 -3.76
N SER A 103 4.44 -0.93 -2.68
CA SER A 103 5.40 -0.49 -1.65
C SER A 103 6.67 -1.34 -1.57
N VAL A 104 6.88 -2.30 -2.46
CA VAL A 104 7.97 -3.26 -2.36
C VAL A 104 9.15 -2.84 -3.24
N GLN A 105 10.34 -2.68 -2.64
CA GLN A 105 11.57 -2.53 -3.39
C GLN A 105 12.03 -3.90 -3.91
N TYR A 106 12.62 -3.89 -5.10
CA TYR A 106 13.02 -5.08 -5.82
C TYR A 106 14.48 -4.99 -6.28
N LEU A 107 15.27 -6.01 -5.97
CA LEU A 107 16.68 -6.10 -6.33
C LEU A 107 16.95 -7.33 -7.18
N ILE A 108 17.63 -7.15 -8.29
CA ILE A 108 18.08 -8.26 -9.16
C ILE A 108 19.52 -8.60 -8.78
N LYS A 109 19.77 -9.85 -8.39
CA LYS A 109 21.10 -10.39 -8.11
C LYS A 109 21.88 -10.57 -9.44
N PRO A 110 23.20 -10.25 -9.46
CA PRO A 110 24.01 -9.76 -8.35
C PRO A 110 23.89 -8.24 -8.16
N PHE A 111 23.98 -7.78 -6.93
CA PHE A 111 24.01 -6.35 -6.57
C PHE A 111 25.13 -6.06 -5.57
N HIS A 112 25.49 -4.78 -5.41
CA HIS A 112 26.49 -4.31 -4.47
C HIS A 112 25.88 -3.86 -3.15
N ALA A 113 26.68 -3.80 -2.08
CA ALA A 113 26.23 -3.36 -0.76
C ALA A 113 25.55 -1.98 -0.80
N ILE A 114 26.08 -1.02 -1.56
CA ILE A 114 25.44 0.30 -1.71
C ILE A 114 24.04 0.23 -2.32
N THR A 115 23.80 -0.68 -3.26
CA THR A 115 22.48 -0.87 -3.89
C THR A 115 21.50 -1.47 -2.90
N LEU A 116 21.93 -2.48 -2.13
CA LEU A 116 21.15 -3.10 -1.07
C LEU A 116 20.75 -2.07 0.00
N GLN A 117 21.73 -1.35 0.53
CA GLN A 117 21.49 -0.37 1.58
C GLN A 117 20.63 0.80 1.10
N SER A 118 20.81 1.27 -0.14
CA SER A 118 19.92 2.28 -0.73
C SER A 118 18.47 1.78 -0.88
N ALA A 119 18.27 0.51 -1.22
CA ALA A 119 16.92 -0.08 -1.29
C ALA A 119 16.27 -0.18 0.10
N ILE A 120 17.06 -0.59 1.11
CA ILE A 120 16.60 -0.63 2.51
C ILE A 120 16.21 0.77 2.97
N GLU A 121 17.06 1.78 2.78
CA GLU A 121 16.79 3.16 3.19
C GLU A 121 15.53 3.71 2.53
N LYS A 122 15.39 3.55 1.21
CA LYS A 122 14.19 3.97 0.48
C LYS A 122 12.92 3.29 0.99
N THR A 123 13.01 2.01 1.33
CA THR A 123 11.89 1.24 1.89
C THR A 123 11.48 1.78 3.26
N LEU A 124 12.47 2.05 4.13
CA LEU A 124 12.22 2.62 5.46
C LEU A 124 11.71 4.06 5.40
N GLU A 125 12.23 4.87 4.46
CA GLU A 125 11.74 6.24 4.24
C GLU A 125 10.32 6.25 3.69
N ALA A 126 10.00 5.37 2.74
CA ALA A 126 8.64 5.22 2.23
C ALA A 126 7.67 4.83 3.35
N GLN A 127 8.10 3.93 4.25
CA GLN A 127 7.34 3.54 5.43
C GLN A 127 7.22 4.69 6.44
N THR A 128 8.28 5.49 6.64
CA THR A 128 8.21 6.66 7.52
C THR A 128 7.30 7.73 6.94
N LYS A 129 7.35 7.94 5.62
CA LYS A 129 6.41 8.81 4.92
C LYS A 129 4.99 8.25 4.95
N SER A 130 4.80 6.94 4.80
CA SER A 130 3.49 6.31 5.02
C SER A 130 3.07 6.42 6.48
N LYS A 131 3.96 6.30 7.45
CA LYS A 131 3.65 6.54 8.87
C LYS A 131 3.36 8.01 9.18
N GLU A 132 4.00 8.97 8.52
CA GLU A 132 3.56 10.39 8.56
C GLU A 132 2.19 10.58 7.89
N TYR A 133 1.84 9.71 6.92
CA TYR A 133 0.51 9.63 6.32
C TYR A 133 -0.40 8.59 7.01
N ASP A 134 0.13 7.61 7.75
CA ASP A 134 -0.61 6.62 8.56
C ASP A 134 -1.06 7.14 9.93
N PHE A 135 -0.75 8.39 10.27
CA PHE A 135 -1.59 9.17 11.19
C PHE A 135 -2.95 9.53 10.57
N ILE A 136 -3.14 9.25 9.31
CA ILE A 136 -4.45 9.09 8.71
C ILE A 136 -4.86 7.63 8.98
N ASP A 137 -5.45 7.38 10.14
CA ASP A 137 -6.34 6.24 10.33
C ASP A 137 -7.13 6.11 9.03
N LYS A 138 -7.07 4.97 8.32
CA LYS A 138 -7.75 4.72 7.03
C LYS A 138 -9.26 5.06 7.06
N LYS A 139 -9.73 5.67 8.12
CA LYS A 139 -11.11 6.02 8.44
C LYS A 139 -11.42 7.51 8.38
N TYR A 140 -10.44 8.40 8.28
CA TYR A 140 -10.67 9.83 8.16
C TYR A 140 -9.54 10.55 7.39
N MET A 141 -9.82 11.76 6.92
CA MET A 141 -8.86 12.66 6.31
C MET A 141 -9.03 14.08 6.86
N TYR A 142 -7.94 14.87 6.82
CA TYR A 142 -8.01 16.29 7.14
C TYR A 142 -8.29 17.10 5.88
N LEU A 143 -9.37 17.86 5.90
CA LEU A 143 -9.79 18.69 4.78
C LEU A 143 -9.88 20.15 5.19
N SER A 144 -9.42 21.04 4.31
CA SER A 144 -9.54 22.47 4.54
C SER A 144 -10.99 22.93 4.34
N SER A 145 -11.57 23.55 5.35
CA SER A 145 -12.85 24.25 5.24
C SER A 145 -12.70 25.52 4.38
N ARG A 146 -13.81 26.15 3.99
CA ARG A 146 -13.79 27.44 3.28
C ARG A 146 -13.08 28.55 4.05
N THR A 147 -12.99 28.42 5.38
CA THR A 147 -12.31 29.38 6.26
C THR A 147 -10.83 29.08 6.45
N GLY A 148 -10.29 28.04 5.80
CA GLY A 148 -8.89 27.61 5.88
C GLY A 148 -8.57 26.75 7.10
N GLN A 149 -9.55 26.45 7.96
CA GLN A 149 -9.36 25.54 9.09
C GLN A 149 -9.30 24.09 8.62
N GLN A 150 -8.40 23.31 9.20
CA GLN A 150 -8.31 21.87 8.97
C GLN A 150 -9.39 21.17 9.80
N GLU A 151 -10.28 20.45 9.14
CA GLU A 151 -11.32 19.64 9.76
C GLU A 151 -11.06 18.17 9.51
N GLN A 152 -11.19 17.35 10.55
CA GLN A 152 -11.13 15.90 10.43
C GLN A 152 -12.48 15.40 9.90
N VAL A 153 -12.45 14.72 8.74
CA VAL A 153 -13.64 14.16 8.08
C VAL A 153 -13.48 12.65 8.01
N ARG A 154 -14.39 11.90 8.63
CA ARG A 154 -14.37 10.43 8.58
C ARG A 154 -14.80 9.95 7.21
N PHE A 155 -14.21 8.87 6.73
CA PHE A 155 -14.59 8.28 5.44
C PHE A 155 -16.08 7.88 5.41
N THR A 156 -16.63 7.43 6.55
CA THR A 156 -18.05 7.14 6.69
C THR A 156 -18.96 8.35 6.52
N GLU A 157 -18.44 9.56 6.67
CA GLU A 157 -19.21 10.82 6.49
C GLU A 157 -19.18 11.31 5.03
N ILE A 158 -18.25 10.78 4.21
CA ILE A 158 -18.15 11.16 2.81
C ILE A 158 -19.20 10.38 2.02
N VAL A 159 -20.11 11.09 1.39
CA VAL A 159 -21.19 10.51 0.58
C VAL A 159 -20.71 10.22 -0.83
N TYR A 160 -20.10 11.20 -1.48
CA TYR A 160 -19.52 11.07 -2.82
C TYR A 160 -18.42 12.11 -3.07
N ILE A 161 -17.67 11.90 -4.12
CA ILE A 161 -16.60 12.77 -4.57
C ILE A 161 -16.87 13.15 -6.02
N GLU A 162 -16.76 14.45 -6.31
CA GLU A 162 -16.93 15.02 -7.63
C GLU A 162 -15.61 15.59 -8.12
N ALA A 163 -15.18 15.18 -9.32
CA ALA A 163 -14.01 15.73 -9.99
C ALA A 163 -14.36 16.96 -10.79
N ASP A 164 -13.54 18.01 -10.65
CA ASP A 164 -13.60 19.23 -11.44
C ASP A 164 -12.17 19.67 -11.82
N ASP A 165 -11.78 19.34 -13.04
CA ASP A 165 -10.43 19.52 -13.58
C ASP A 165 -9.33 18.96 -12.66
N SER A 166 -8.55 19.83 -12.02
CA SER A 166 -7.44 19.47 -11.13
C SER A 166 -7.84 19.35 -9.66
N HIS A 167 -9.12 19.49 -9.33
CA HIS A 167 -9.64 19.47 -7.97
C HIS A 167 -10.69 18.38 -7.80
N CYS A 168 -10.89 17.96 -6.55
CA CYS A 168 -12.03 17.16 -6.15
C CYS A 168 -12.85 17.90 -5.09
N TYR A 169 -14.17 17.82 -5.23
CA TYR A 169 -15.10 18.21 -4.20
C TYR A 169 -15.54 16.98 -3.43
N ILE A 170 -15.30 16.99 -2.12
CA ILE A 170 -15.69 15.93 -1.20
C ILE A 170 -16.99 16.35 -0.53
N HIS A 171 -18.05 15.57 -0.76
CA HIS A 171 -19.39 15.87 -0.27
C HIS A 171 -19.72 15.00 0.94
N THR A 172 -20.06 15.66 2.05
CA THR A 172 -20.65 15.06 3.25
C THR A 172 -22.13 15.46 3.35
N PRO A 173 -22.93 14.92 4.24
CA PRO A 173 -24.32 15.33 4.41
C PRO A 173 -24.52 16.83 4.74
N THR A 174 -23.52 17.46 5.37
CA THR A 174 -23.64 18.82 5.88
C THR A 174 -22.70 19.83 5.22
N LYS A 175 -21.59 19.36 4.61
CA LYS A 175 -20.53 20.23 4.11
C LYS A 175 -19.94 19.71 2.79
N ARG A 176 -19.29 20.62 2.07
CA ARG A 176 -18.47 20.32 0.89
C ARG A 176 -17.08 20.89 1.09
N TYR A 177 -16.08 20.04 0.86
CA TYR A 177 -14.65 20.41 0.93
C TYR A 177 -14.04 20.39 -0.45
N VAL A 178 -12.94 21.12 -0.62
CA VAL A 178 -12.17 21.17 -1.87
C VAL A 178 -10.78 20.60 -1.61
N LEU A 179 -10.34 19.70 -2.46
CA LEU A 179 -9.01 19.14 -2.43
C LEU A 179 -8.34 19.29 -3.80
N LYS A 180 -7.15 19.90 -3.83
CA LYS A 180 -6.35 20.04 -5.05
C LYS A 180 -5.65 18.73 -5.40
N LYS A 181 -6.43 17.77 -5.90
CA LYS A 181 -5.96 16.44 -6.30
C LYS A 181 -6.90 15.86 -7.34
N SER A 182 -6.38 15.09 -8.29
CA SER A 182 -7.24 14.39 -9.26
C SER A 182 -7.98 13.23 -8.58
N LEU A 183 -9.19 12.90 -9.08
CA LEU A 183 -10.00 11.81 -8.55
C LEU A 183 -9.28 10.46 -8.58
N THR A 184 -8.51 10.18 -9.63
CA THR A 184 -7.73 8.94 -9.75
C THR A 184 -6.70 8.84 -8.63
N LYS A 185 -5.87 9.87 -8.44
CA LYS A 185 -4.88 9.90 -7.35
C LYS A 185 -5.52 9.85 -5.98
N LEU A 186 -6.67 10.48 -5.79
CA LEU A 186 -7.38 10.47 -4.52
C LEU A 186 -7.86 9.06 -4.16
N LEU A 187 -8.42 8.32 -5.13
CA LEU A 187 -8.86 6.94 -4.94
C LEU A 187 -7.71 5.96 -4.70
N GLU A 188 -6.59 6.15 -5.39
CA GLU A 188 -5.43 5.27 -5.28
C GLU A 188 -4.63 5.48 -3.98
N GLU A 189 -4.50 6.73 -3.53
CA GLU A 189 -3.58 7.08 -2.43
C GLU A 189 -4.27 7.17 -1.06
N PHE A 190 -5.56 7.55 -1.02
CA PHE A 190 -6.22 7.96 0.23
C PHE A 190 -7.48 7.20 0.57
N LEU A 191 -8.13 6.55 -0.40
CA LEU A 191 -9.44 5.97 -0.20
C LEU A 191 -9.37 4.44 -0.34
N ASP A 192 -10.10 3.77 0.53
CA ASP A 192 -10.18 2.32 0.58
C ASP A 192 -11.24 1.74 -0.37
N ALA A 193 -11.47 0.42 -0.29
CA ALA A 193 -12.45 -0.31 -1.09
C ALA A 193 -13.91 0.15 -0.90
N GLN A 194 -14.18 1.05 0.05
CA GLN A 194 -15.53 1.62 0.26
C GLN A 194 -15.89 2.62 -0.84
N PHE A 195 -14.88 3.18 -1.55
CA PHE A 195 -15.10 4.18 -2.59
C PHE A 195 -14.98 3.56 -3.98
N ILE A 196 -16.05 3.66 -4.74
CA ILE A 196 -16.12 3.11 -6.09
C ILE A 196 -16.30 4.24 -7.10
N ARG A 197 -15.46 4.24 -8.14
CA ARG A 197 -15.64 5.16 -9.26
C ARG A 197 -16.82 4.69 -10.13
N ILE A 198 -17.80 5.58 -10.30
CA ILE A 198 -19.02 5.30 -11.08
C ILE A 198 -19.12 6.10 -12.37
N HIS A 199 -18.28 7.13 -12.50
CA HIS A 199 -18.26 8.03 -13.66
C HIS A 199 -16.86 8.68 -13.78
N HIS A 200 -16.52 9.25 -14.94
CA HIS A 200 -15.26 10.00 -15.06
C HIS A 200 -15.18 11.17 -14.07
N LYS A 201 -16.32 11.74 -13.67
CA LYS A 201 -16.43 12.83 -12.69
C LYS A 201 -16.80 12.38 -11.27
N PHE A 202 -17.27 11.16 -11.05
CA PHE A 202 -17.85 10.79 -9.75
C PHE A 202 -17.30 9.48 -9.21
N ALA A 203 -17.02 9.50 -7.90
CA ALA A 203 -16.86 8.31 -7.07
C ALA A 203 -17.81 8.38 -5.87
N VAL A 204 -18.36 7.25 -5.46
CA VAL A 204 -19.32 7.16 -4.37
C VAL A 204 -18.81 6.26 -3.26
N ASN A 205 -19.20 6.56 -2.03
CA ASN A 205 -19.01 5.67 -0.91
C ASN A 205 -20.14 4.64 -0.89
N THR A 206 -19.79 3.36 -0.90
CA THR A 206 -20.76 2.24 -0.94
C THR A 206 -21.70 2.22 0.26
N LEU A 207 -21.26 2.73 1.42
CA LEU A 207 -22.09 2.82 2.63
C LEU A 207 -23.31 3.74 2.45
N HIS A 208 -23.21 4.68 1.51
CA HIS A 208 -24.28 5.66 1.24
C HIS A 208 -25.16 5.29 0.04
N VAL A 209 -24.90 4.15 -0.61
CA VAL A 209 -25.70 3.68 -1.75
C VAL A 209 -27.04 3.15 -1.24
N GLN A 210 -28.15 3.74 -1.73
CA GLN A 210 -29.49 3.29 -1.42
C GLN A 210 -30.09 2.46 -2.54
N GLN A 211 -29.87 2.86 -3.78
CA GLN A 211 -30.45 2.19 -4.93
C GLN A 211 -29.58 2.33 -6.17
N LEU A 212 -29.44 1.24 -6.93
CA LEU A 212 -28.80 1.25 -8.24
C LEU A 212 -29.87 1.09 -9.31
N GLU A 213 -29.92 2.03 -10.24
CA GLU A 213 -30.80 1.99 -11.42
C GLU A 213 -29.97 1.74 -12.69
N ALA A 214 -30.65 1.59 -13.85
CA ALA A 214 -29.96 1.31 -15.12
C ALA A 214 -28.86 2.30 -15.49
N HIS A 215 -29.02 3.58 -15.15
CA HIS A 215 -28.11 4.67 -15.55
C HIS A 215 -27.71 5.60 -14.42
N THR A 216 -28.27 5.41 -13.24
CA THR A 216 -28.08 6.30 -12.08
C THR A 216 -27.89 5.48 -10.81
N ILE A 217 -27.30 6.12 -9.81
CA ILE A 217 -27.17 5.60 -8.46
C ILE A 217 -27.80 6.62 -7.51
N LYS A 218 -28.65 6.14 -6.59
CA LYS A 218 -29.24 6.96 -5.54
C LYS A 218 -28.45 6.78 -4.25
N LEU A 219 -28.10 7.89 -3.63
CA LEU A 219 -27.34 7.95 -2.39
C LEU A 219 -28.21 8.53 -1.28
N THR A 220 -27.77 8.38 -0.03
CA THR A 220 -28.36 9.05 1.11
C THR A 220 -28.42 10.57 0.89
N GLY A 221 -29.45 11.25 1.43
CA GLY A 221 -29.65 12.68 1.23
C GLY A 221 -30.27 13.07 -0.10
N LEU A 222 -30.99 12.15 -0.77
CA LEU A 222 -31.70 12.38 -2.05
C LEU A 222 -30.77 12.74 -3.23
N VAL A 223 -29.50 12.39 -3.15
CA VAL A 223 -28.52 12.62 -4.22
C VAL A 223 -28.65 11.51 -5.26
N THR A 224 -28.80 11.89 -6.54
CA THR A 224 -28.78 10.96 -7.66
C THR A 224 -27.64 11.32 -8.60
N LEU A 225 -26.75 10.36 -8.91
CA LEU A 225 -25.59 10.55 -9.75
C LEU A 225 -25.64 9.63 -10.99
N PRO A 226 -25.12 10.09 -12.13
CA PRO A 226 -25.04 9.28 -13.34
C PRO A 226 -23.97 8.20 -13.23
N VAL A 227 -24.24 7.02 -13.76
CA VAL A 227 -23.29 5.92 -13.91
C VAL A 227 -22.82 5.84 -15.35
N GLY A 228 -21.51 6.03 -15.57
CA GLY A 228 -20.88 5.94 -16.87
C GLY A 228 -20.90 4.49 -17.41
N ARG A 229 -21.05 4.34 -18.74
CA ARG A 229 -21.17 3.01 -19.40
C ARG A 229 -20.00 2.08 -19.07
N SER A 230 -18.78 2.59 -19.04
CA SER A 230 -17.55 1.84 -18.73
C SER A 230 -17.48 1.34 -17.28
N PHE A 231 -18.16 1.99 -16.35
CA PHE A 231 -18.10 1.67 -14.91
C PHE A 231 -19.18 0.70 -14.44
N ARG A 232 -20.20 0.45 -15.25
CA ARG A 232 -21.37 -0.39 -14.85
C ARG A 232 -21.00 -1.83 -14.53
N LYS A 233 -20.13 -2.42 -15.36
CA LYS A 233 -19.77 -3.84 -15.20
C LYS A 233 -19.08 -4.08 -13.87
N GLU A 234 -18.16 -3.20 -13.53
CA GLU A 234 -17.41 -3.25 -12.26
C GLU A 234 -18.31 -2.94 -11.07
N LEU A 235 -19.15 -1.91 -11.15
CA LEU A 235 -20.09 -1.54 -10.10
C LEU A 235 -21.07 -2.69 -9.78
N ASN A 236 -21.63 -3.33 -10.80
CA ASN A 236 -22.53 -4.49 -10.61
C ASN A 236 -21.82 -5.69 -9.97
N HIS A 237 -20.53 -5.90 -10.27
CA HIS A 237 -19.75 -6.99 -9.68
C HIS A 237 -19.45 -6.72 -8.21
N LEU A 238 -19.11 -5.49 -7.86
CA LEU A 238 -18.77 -5.09 -6.48
C LEU A 238 -20.00 -5.07 -5.57
N LEU A 239 -21.11 -4.53 -6.03
CA LEU A 239 -22.35 -4.50 -5.23
C LEU A 239 -22.97 -5.88 -5.00
N LYS A 240 -22.78 -6.85 -5.91
CA LYS A 240 -23.22 -8.24 -5.71
C LYS A 240 -22.42 -9.01 -4.65
N ARG A 241 -21.25 -8.52 -4.25
CA ARG A 241 -20.43 -9.12 -3.19
C ARG A 241 -20.80 -8.64 -1.79
N HIS A 242 -21.62 -7.59 -1.69
CA HIS A 242 -22.01 -6.96 -0.43
C HIS A 242 -23.52 -7.12 -0.11
N ILE A 243 -24.24 -7.89 -0.90
CA ILE A 243 -25.58 -8.41 -0.64
C ILE A 243 -25.46 -9.94 -0.49
#